data_05b98c25b56dd6eb0a09e66f2f54c92a
#
_entry.id   05b98c25b56dd6eb0a09e66f2f54c92a
#
_cell.length_a   1.000
_cell.length_b   1.000
_cell.length_c   1.000
_cell.angle_alpha   90.00
_cell.angle_beta   90.00
_cell.angle_gamma   90.00
#
_symmetry.space_group_name_H-M   'P 1'
#
loop_
_entity.id
_entity.type
_entity.pdbx_description
1 polymer ?
#
loop_
_entity_poly.entity_id
_entity_poly.type
_entity_poly.pdbx_seq_one_letter_code
_entity_poly.pdbx_strand_id
1 'polypeptide(L)'
;MTRRIFIGDIQGCRDELERLLEVLRFDPATDALEPVGDFVNRGPDSLGTLRLLKSLGAGGVLGNHDLHLLAARRGERQMKPADTLTEVLKAPDCDELLAWLRARPFIKTWPGIFLVHAGLSPAWTDPVAELSGLDPEIRHPNIDVATRLRWCDEQGRMPKPETDPPQGPGYRPWHEHVEGRFKETIVFGHWARPGLVRRKGLRGLDTGCVWGGRLTAWIAEDDTFASVPAARQYSPF
;
A
#
# COMPACT_ATOMS: atom_id res chain seq x y z
N MET A 1 12.60 21.61 7.33
CA MET A 1 12.80 20.19 6.98
C MET A 1 11.54 19.71 6.30
N THR A 2 11.62 18.89 5.26
CA THR A 2 10.44 18.31 4.58
C THR A 2 9.78 17.29 5.50
N ARG A 3 8.49 17.46 5.81
CA ARG A 3 7.71 16.42 6.50
C ARG A 3 7.45 15.29 5.53
N ARG A 4 7.66 14.06 5.96
CA ARG A 4 7.33 12.86 5.18
C ARG A 4 6.08 12.23 5.76
N ILE A 5 5.05 12.18 4.95
CA ILE A 5 3.71 11.72 5.32
C ILE A 5 3.41 10.43 4.60
N PHE A 6 3.38 9.33 5.35
CA PHE A 6 2.98 8.03 4.83
C PHE A 6 1.48 7.87 5.01
N ILE A 7 0.78 7.38 3.97
CA ILE A 7 -0.68 7.17 3.99
C ILE A 7 -0.97 5.70 3.73
N GLY A 8 -1.85 5.10 4.54
CA GLY A 8 -2.37 3.76 4.36
C GLY A 8 -3.16 3.58 3.06
N ASP A 9 -3.66 2.38 2.82
CA ASP A 9 -4.38 1.98 1.62
C ASP A 9 -5.54 2.93 1.32
N ILE A 10 -5.45 3.64 0.18
CA ILE A 10 -6.44 4.65 -0.23
C ILE A 10 -7.59 3.98 -0.98
N GLN A 11 -7.27 3.06 -1.89
CA GLN A 11 -8.22 2.23 -2.63
C GLN A 11 -9.39 3.03 -3.26
N GLY A 12 -9.09 4.19 -3.88
CA GLY A 12 -10.11 5.04 -4.50
C GLY A 12 -10.99 5.83 -3.53
N CYS A 13 -10.65 5.91 -2.25
CA CYS A 13 -11.33 6.74 -1.25
C CYS A 13 -10.83 8.19 -1.32
N ARG A 14 -11.12 8.87 -2.43
CA ARG A 14 -10.62 10.21 -2.72
C ARG A 14 -11.06 11.25 -1.69
N ASP A 15 -12.35 11.25 -1.34
CA ASP A 15 -12.90 12.23 -0.38
C ASP A 15 -12.22 12.11 0.99
N GLU A 16 -11.91 10.88 1.42
CA GLU A 16 -11.15 10.63 2.64
C GLU A 16 -9.70 11.12 2.52
N LEU A 17 -9.08 10.94 1.35
CA LEU A 17 -7.74 11.47 1.10
C LEU A 17 -7.73 13.00 1.18
N GLU A 18 -8.66 13.69 0.52
CA GLU A 18 -8.76 15.15 0.57
C GLU A 18 -8.97 15.65 2.01
N ARG A 19 -9.90 15.06 2.76
CA ARG A 19 -10.13 15.40 4.18
C ARG A 19 -8.89 15.12 5.05
N LEU A 20 -8.16 14.04 4.78
CA LEU A 20 -6.94 13.73 5.53
C LEU A 20 -5.85 14.76 5.24
N LEU A 21 -5.69 15.19 3.99
CA LEU A 21 -4.76 16.26 3.61
C LEU A 21 -5.11 17.60 4.29
N GLU A 22 -6.41 17.93 4.41
CA GLU A 22 -6.86 19.11 5.15
C GLU A 22 -6.50 19.03 6.66
N VAL A 23 -6.78 17.89 7.30
CA VAL A 23 -6.42 17.64 8.72
C VAL A 23 -4.92 17.78 8.94
N LEU A 24 -4.12 17.26 8.01
CA LEU A 24 -2.66 17.34 8.04
C LEU A 24 -2.12 18.75 7.71
N ARG A 25 -2.97 19.64 7.19
CA ARG A 25 -2.56 20.92 6.59
C ARG A 25 -1.41 20.68 5.61
N PHE A 26 -1.64 19.74 4.69
CA PHE A 26 -0.62 19.35 3.71
C PHE A 26 -0.25 20.51 2.79
N ASP A 27 1.05 20.74 2.66
CA ASP A 27 1.62 21.75 1.77
C ASP A 27 2.60 21.05 0.80
N PRO A 28 2.26 20.94 -0.50
CA PRO A 28 3.12 20.26 -1.48
C PRO A 28 4.51 20.93 -1.67
N ALA A 29 4.69 22.17 -1.19
CA ALA A 29 5.99 22.84 -1.25
C ALA A 29 6.95 22.37 -0.14
N THR A 30 6.42 21.86 0.97
CA THR A 30 7.21 21.49 2.15
C THR A 30 7.04 20.03 2.58
N ASP A 31 6.01 19.34 2.10
CA ASP A 31 5.67 17.99 2.51
C ASP A 31 5.91 16.98 1.37
N ALA A 32 6.35 15.78 1.72
CA ALA A 32 6.43 14.63 0.82
C ALA A 32 5.33 13.63 1.16
N LEU A 33 4.49 13.30 0.19
CA LEU A 33 3.39 12.35 0.32
C LEU A 33 3.81 10.98 -0.19
N GLU A 34 3.74 9.96 0.68
CA GLU A 34 4.25 8.60 0.42
C GLU A 34 3.18 7.54 0.77
N PRO A 35 2.21 7.29 -0.11
CA PRO A 35 1.25 6.21 0.10
C PRO A 35 1.91 4.83 0.14
N VAL A 36 1.37 3.93 0.96
CA VAL A 36 1.89 2.57 1.12
C VAL A 36 1.55 1.63 -0.04
N GLY A 37 0.90 2.11 -1.10
CA GLY A 37 0.36 1.35 -2.22
C GLY A 37 -1.16 1.26 -2.16
N ASP A 38 -1.75 0.47 -3.08
CA ASP A 38 -3.19 0.33 -3.24
C ASP A 38 -3.90 1.69 -3.37
N PHE A 39 -3.49 2.45 -4.38
CA PHE A 39 -4.08 3.75 -4.68
C PHE A 39 -5.51 3.64 -5.18
N VAL A 40 -5.83 2.52 -5.86
CA VAL A 40 -7.05 2.30 -6.63
C VAL A 40 -7.84 1.08 -6.18
N ASN A 41 -9.03 0.95 -6.77
CA ASN A 41 -9.94 -0.19 -6.66
C ASN A 41 -10.76 -0.19 -5.36
N ARG A 42 -11.91 -0.87 -5.39
CA ARG A 42 -12.86 -1.05 -4.28
C ARG A 42 -13.62 0.22 -3.87
N GLY A 43 -12.97 1.33 -3.75
CA GLY A 43 -13.58 2.62 -3.39
C GLY A 43 -14.23 3.33 -4.58
N PRO A 44 -14.89 4.46 -4.33
CA PRO A 44 -15.80 5.08 -5.29
C PRO A 44 -15.11 5.86 -6.42
N ASP A 45 -13.88 6.34 -6.24
CA ASP A 45 -13.22 7.24 -7.22
C ASP A 45 -11.73 6.91 -7.38
N SER A 46 -11.45 5.78 -8.05
CA SER A 46 -10.07 5.40 -8.39
C SER A 46 -9.41 6.39 -9.38
N LEU A 47 -10.20 6.93 -10.33
CA LEU A 47 -9.68 7.88 -11.33
C LEU A 47 -9.28 9.20 -10.68
N GLY A 48 -10.19 9.78 -9.89
CA GLY A 48 -9.90 11.03 -9.19
C GLY A 48 -8.76 10.90 -8.19
N THR A 49 -8.64 9.74 -7.52
CA THR A 49 -7.53 9.45 -6.60
C THR A 49 -6.18 9.47 -7.33
N LEU A 50 -6.06 8.78 -8.48
CA LEU A 50 -4.81 8.77 -9.26
C LEU A 50 -4.44 10.18 -9.76
N ARG A 51 -5.43 10.93 -10.27
CA ARG A 51 -5.21 12.29 -10.74
C ARG A 51 -4.74 13.21 -9.61
N LEU A 52 -5.38 13.13 -8.46
CA LEU A 52 -5.01 13.92 -7.28
C LEU A 52 -3.58 13.58 -6.83
N LEU A 53 -3.27 12.30 -6.60
CA LEU A 53 -1.93 11.88 -6.17
C LEU A 53 -0.85 12.30 -7.16
N LYS A 54 -1.11 12.15 -8.46
CA LYS A 54 -0.19 12.59 -9.51
C LYS A 54 0.01 14.10 -9.49
N SER A 55 -1.05 14.88 -9.36
CA SER A 55 -0.97 16.36 -9.29
C SER A 55 -0.21 16.88 -8.08
N LEU A 56 -0.27 16.14 -6.96
CA LEU A 56 0.46 16.45 -5.73
C LEU A 56 1.93 15.97 -5.76
N GLY A 57 2.37 15.32 -6.84
CA GLY A 57 3.71 14.75 -6.90
C GLY A 57 3.95 13.62 -5.92
N ALA A 58 2.90 12.90 -5.53
CA ALA A 58 3.01 11.82 -4.57
C ALA A 58 4.00 10.74 -5.00
N GLY A 59 4.74 10.23 -4.03
CA GLY A 59 5.64 9.09 -4.19
C GLY A 59 4.91 7.75 -4.03
N GLY A 60 5.31 6.99 -3.03
CA GLY A 60 4.72 5.70 -2.66
C GLY A 60 5.31 4.49 -3.37
N VAL A 61 4.72 3.34 -3.10
CA VAL A 61 5.08 2.02 -3.66
C VAL A 61 3.87 1.37 -4.32
N LEU A 62 4.07 0.31 -5.12
CA LEU A 62 2.98 -0.43 -5.74
C LEU A 62 2.34 -1.41 -4.76
N GLY A 63 1.00 -1.44 -4.73
CA GLY A 63 0.20 -2.45 -4.06
C GLY A 63 -0.40 -3.48 -5.03
N ASN A 64 -1.07 -4.50 -4.49
CA ASN A 64 -1.65 -5.57 -5.30
C ASN A 64 -2.86 -5.11 -6.15
N HIS A 65 -3.60 -4.09 -5.71
CA HIS A 65 -4.68 -3.49 -6.50
C HIS A 65 -4.14 -2.64 -7.65
N ASP A 66 -3.02 -1.98 -7.46
CA ASP A 66 -2.33 -1.24 -8.52
C ASP A 66 -1.82 -2.19 -9.60
N LEU A 67 -1.19 -3.30 -9.21
CA LEU A 67 -0.78 -4.37 -10.13
C LEU A 67 -1.98 -4.99 -10.86
N HIS A 68 -3.13 -5.12 -10.19
CA HIS A 68 -4.35 -5.59 -10.82
C HIS A 68 -4.82 -4.64 -11.93
N LEU A 69 -4.79 -3.33 -11.71
CA LEU A 69 -5.11 -2.33 -12.73
C LEU A 69 -4.16 -2.43 -13.94
N LEU A 70 -2.84 -2.49 -13.70
CA LEU A 70 -1.85 -2.63 -14.78
C LEU A 70 -2.08 -3.90 -15.61
N ALA A 71 -2.33 -5.03 -14.95
CA ALA A 71 -2.60 -6.30 -15.63
C ALA A 71 -3.95 -6.32 -16.37
N ALA A 72 -4.98 -5.64 -15.84
CA ALA A 72 -6.28 -5.48 -16.50
C ALA A 72 -6.16 -4.65 -17.79
N ARG A 73 -5.36 -3.58 -17.79
CA ARG A 73 -5.08 -2.77 -19.00
C ARG A 73 -4.46 -3.61 -20.12
N ARG A 74 -3.58 -4.57 -19.79
CA ARG A 74 -2.95 -5.46 -20.76
C ARG A 74 -3.81 -6.65 -21.16
N GLY A 75 -5.01 -6.81 -20.57
CA GLY A 75 -5.88 -7.95 -20.82
C GLY A 75 -5.43 -9.27 -20.16
N GLU A 76 -4.45 -9.23 -19.28
CA GLU A 76 -3.91 -10.39 -18.56
C GLU A 76 -4.76 -10.79 -17.34
N ARG A 77 -5.59 -9.87 -16.87
CA ARG A 77 -6.55 -10.10 -15.79
C ARG A 77 -7.93 -9.59 -16.15
N GLN A 78 -8.92 -10.45 -15.92
CA GLN A 78 -10.31 -10.05 -16.05
C GLN A 78 -10.75 -9.21 -14.85
N MET A 79 -11.58 -8.21 -15.13
CA MET A 79 -12.26 -7.42 -14.12
C MET A 79 -13.25 -8.28 -13.34
N LYS A 80 -13.26 -8.12 -12.04
CA LYS A 80 -14.23 -8.75 -11.13
C LYS A 80 -15.44 -7.83 -10.90
N PRO A 81 -16.61 -8.35 -10.53
CA PRO A 81 -17.80 -7.53 -10.26
C PRO A 81 -17.59 -6.41 -9.22
N ALA A 82 -16.70 -6.65 -8.25
CA ALA A 82 -16.39 -5.68 -7.20
C ALA A 82 -15.25 -4.71 -7.56
N ASP A 83 -14.68 -4.77 -8.78
CA ASP A 83 -13.63 -3.85 -9.20
C ASP A 83 -14.22 -2.51 -9.66
N THR A 84 -13.60 -1.41 -9.22
CA THR A 84 -14.00 -0.03 -9.55
C THR A 84 -12.96 0.66 -10.44
N LEU A 85 -12.40 -0.07 -11.40
CA LEU A 85 -11.29 0.37 -12.26
C LEU A 85 -11.74 0.84 -13.65
N THR A 86 -13.01 0.63 -14.00
CA THR A 86 -13.54 0.88 -15.35
C THR A 86 -13.33 2.33 -15.80
N GLU A 87 -13.56 3.29 -14.90
CA GLU A 87 -13.41 4.72 -15.21
C GLU A 87 -11.95 5.08 -15.51
N VAL A 88 -10.99 4.48 -14.79
CA VAL A 88 -9.55 4.64 -15.07
C VAL A 88 -9.22 4.12 -16.46
N LEU A 89 -9.68 2.90 -16.78
CA LEU A 89 -9.36 2.23 -18.06
C LEU A 89 -9.98 2.93 -19.27
N LYS A 90 -11.07 3.69 -19.10
CA LYS A 90 -11.74 4.46 -20.16
C LYS A 90 -11.31 5.93 -20.20
N ALA A 91 -10.54 6.39 -19.23
CA ALA A 91 -10.15 7.79 -19.15
C ALA A 91 -9.24 8.19 -20.33
N PRO A 92 -9.39 9.42 -20.89
CA PRO A 92 -8.56 9.89 -21.98
C PRO A 92 -7.07 10.00 -21.61
N ASP A 93 -6.75 10.17 -20.35
CA ASP A 93 -5.42 10.24 -19.74
C ASP A 93 -4.96 8.90 -19.12
N CYS A 94 -5.64 7.79 -19.44
CA CYS A 94 -5.36 6.47 -18.88
C CYS A 94 -3.88 6.08 -19.00
N ASP A 95 -3.31 6.20 -20.21
CA ASP A 95 -1.93 5.75 -20.44
C ASP A 95 -0.91 6.60 -19.67
N GLU A 96 -1.18 7.90 -19.50
CA GLU A 96 -0.36 8.80 -18.69
C GLU A 96 -0.43 8.44 -17.19
N LEU A 97 -1.64 8.16 -16.69
CA LEU A 97 -1.85 7.74 -15.29
C LEU A 97 -1.20 6.39 -15.01
N LEU A 98 -1.33 5.43 -15.93
CA LEU A 98 -0.72 4.10 -15.79
C LEU A 98 0.80 4.15 -15.90
N ALA A 99 1.37 4.99 -16.77
CA ALA A 99 2.81 5.21 -16.83
C ALA A 99 3.34 5.80 -15.51
N TRP A 100 2.62 6.78 -14.93
CA TRP A 100 2.94 7.34 -13.63
C TRP A 100 2.88 6.27 -12.53
N LEU A 101 1.82 5.45 -12.48
CA LEU A 101 1.64 4.39 -11.51
C LEU A 101 2.73 3.32 -11.63
N ARG A 102 2.99 2.84 -12.84
CA ARG A 102 4.00 1.83 -13.16
C ARG A 102 5.42 2.22 -12.72
N ALA A 103 5.71 3.52 -12.69
CA ALA A 103 7.01 4.04 -12.27
C ALA A 103 7.23 3.95 -10.74
N ARG A 104 6.26 3.52 -9.96
CA ARG A 104 6.43 3.31 -8.51
C ARG A 104 7.20 2.02 -8.25
N PRO A 105 8.16 2.03 -7.30
CA PRO A 105 8.91 0.83 -6.93
C PRO A 105 8.09 -0.08 -6.00
N PHE A 106 8.64 -1.25 -5.66
CA PHE A 106 8.11 -2.14 -4.62
C PHE A 106 8.64 -1.84 -3.23
N ILE A 107 9.76 -1.14 -3.15
CA ILE A 107 10.36 -0.66 -1.90
C ILE A 107 10.91 0.75 -2.09
N LYS A 108 10.72 1.62 -1.11
CA LYS A 108 11.44 2.90 -1.00
C LYS A 108 12.16 2.97 0.32
N THR A 109 13.27 3.70 0.33
CA THR A 109 14.12 3.79 1.51
C THR A 109 14.52 5.23 1.81
N TRP A 110 14.61 5.54 3.09
CA TRP A 110 15.19 6.75 3.64
C TRP A 110 16.04 6.38 4.86
N PRO A 111 16.87 7.25 5.38
CA PRO A 111 17.58 6.97 6.62
C PRO A 111 16.62 6.54 7.74
N GLY A 112 16.76 5.27 8.16
CA GLY A 112 15.95 4.67 9.22
C GLY A 112 14.54 4.23 8.83
N ILE A 113 14.15 4.24 7.54
CA ILE A 113 12.79 3.86 7.09
C ILE A 113 12.84 3.00 5.83
N PHE A 114 12.07 1.90 5.85
CA PHE A 114 11.63 1.15 4.68
C PHE A 114 10.13 1.35 4.46
N LEU A 115 9.72 1.61 3.23
CA LEU A 115 8.32 1.59 2.80
C LEU A 115 8.11 0.42 1.85
N VAL A 116 7.16 -0.45 2.17
CA VAL A 116 6.72 -1.59 1.35
C VAL A 116 5.20 -1.69 1.44
N HIS A 117 4.54 -2.30 0.44
CA HIS A 117 3.08 -2.38 0.51
C HIS A 117 2.59 -3.38 1.55
N ALA A 118 2.94 -4.66 1.43
CA ALA A 118 2.42 -5.70 2.33
C ALA A 118 3.43 -6.14 3.39
N GLY A 119 4.64 -6.51 3.00
CA GLY A 119 5.61 -6.99 3.98
C GLY A 119 6.96 -7.39 3.39
N LEU A 120 7.86 -7.82 4.28
CA LEU A 120 9.19 -8.29 3.97
C LEU A 120 9.34 -9.76 4.39
N SER A 121 9.95 -10.57 3.54
CA SER A 121 10.23 -11.97 3.89
C SER A 121 11.24 -12.07 5.03
N PRO A 122 10.99 -12.92 6.04
CA PRO A 122 12.00 -13.22 7.05
C PRO A 122 13.25 -13.91 6.48
N ALA A 123 13.19 -14.45 5.26
CA ALA A 123 14.36 -15.03 4.60
C ALA A 123 15.30 -13.98 3.98
N TRP A 124 14.85 -12.73 3.79
CA TRP A 124 15.68 -11.71 3.17
C TRP A 124 16.67 -11.08 4.15
N THR A 125 17.90 -10.95 3.74
CA THR A 125 18.94 -10.22 4.47
C THR A 125 19.03 -8.77 4.00
N ASP A 126 18.76 -8.52 2.72
CA ASP A 126 18.73 -7.20 2.10
C ASP A 126 17.44 -7.05 1.27
N PRO A 127 16.34 -6.54 1.87
CA PRO A 127 15.08 -6.34 1.16
C PRO A 127 15.19 -5.38 -0.05
N VAL A 128 16.15 -4.46 -0.01
CA VAL A 128 16.37 -3.51 -1.12
C VAL A 128 16.92 -4.24 -2.33
N ALA A 129 17.91 -5.10 -2.14
CA ALA A 129 18.47 -5.92 -3.22
C ALA A 129 17.42 -6.87 -3.81
N GLU A 130 16.53 -7.43 -2.96
CA GLU A 130 15.49 -8.37 -3.39
C GLU A 130 14.34 -7.72 -4.22
N LEU A 131 14.10 -6.41 -4.04
CA LEU A 131 12.96 -5.71 -4.65
C LEU A 131 13.36 -4.64 -5.67
N SER A 132 14.62 -4.22 -5.70
CA SER A 132 15.08 -3.19 -6.65
C SER A 132 15.09 -3.69 -8.08
N GLY A 133 14.61 -2.84 -9.00
CA GLY A 133 14.66 -3.12 -10.44
C GLY A 133 13.66 -4.18 -10.92
N LEU A 134 12.79 -4.68 -10.07
CA LEU A 134 11.73 -5.60 -10.50
C LEU A 134 10.71 -4.87 -11.36
N ASP A 135 10.35 -5.48 -12.49
CA ASP A 135 9.32 -4.97 -13.39
C ASP A 135 7.93 -5.39 -12.89
N PRO A 136 7.00 -4.44 -12.64
CA PRO A 136 5.65 -4.75 -12.17
C PRO A 136 4.81 -5.55 -13.18
N GLU A 137 5.25 -5.66 -14.42
CA GLU A 137 4.57 -6.41 -15.47
C GLU A 137 5.09 -7.84 -15.61
N ILE A 138 6.15 -8.18 -14.89
CA ILE A 138 6.75 -9.54 -14.89
C ILE A 138 6.43 -10.23 -13.56
N ARG A 139 5.88 -11.44 -13.62
CA ARG A 139 5.64 -12.23 -12.40
C ARG A 139 6.96 -12.58 -11.72
N HIS A 140 7.05 -12.22 -10.45
CA HIS A 140 8.21 -12.53 -9.62
C HIS A 140 7.76 -12.87 -8.19
N PRO A 141 8.29 -13.94 -7.55
CA PRO A 141 7.87 -14.34 -6.20
C PRO A 141 8.03 -13.22 -5.16
N ASN A 142 9.09 -12.41 -5.27
CA ASN A 142 9.34 -11.30 -4.34
C ASN A 142 8.29 -10.17 -4.49
N ILE A 143 7.71 -9.99 -5.68
CA ILE A 143 6.59 -9.06 -5.88
C ILE A 143 5.36 -9.58 -5.12
N ASP A 144 5.06 -10.87 -5.18
CA ASP A 144 3.96 -11.45 -4.41
C ASP A 144 4.17 -11.27 -2.90
N VAL A 145 5.40 -11.46 -2.40
CA VAL A 145 5.75 -11.17 -1.01
C VAL A 145 5.52 -9.69 -0.68
N ALA A 146 6.13 -8.78 -1.45
CA ALA A 146 6.07 -7.34 -1.18
C ALA A 146 4.63 -6.78 -1.24
N THR A 147 3.72 -7.44 -2.00
CA THR A 147 2.38 -6.92 -2.27
C THR A 147 1.24 -7.74 -1.67
N ARG A 148 1.49 -8.91 -1.07
CA ARG A 148 0.43 -9.82 -0.60
C ARG A 148 0.68 -10.47 0.75
N LEU A 149 1.89 -10.37 1.30
CA LEU A 149 2.28 -11.08 2.50
C LEU A 149 1.44 -10.66 3.72
N ARG A 150 0.76 -11.62 4.35
CA ARG A 150 0.05 -11.48 5.64
C ARG A 150 0.61 -12.44 6.66
N TRP A 151 0.61 -13.71 6.30
CA TRP A 151 1.08 -14.83 7.11
C TRP A 151 2.21 -15.54 6.38
N CYS A 152 3.24 -15.96 7.10
CA CYS A 152 4.29 -16.82 6.55
C CYS A 152 4.88 -17.74 7.62
N ASP A 153 5.60 -18.74 7.14
CA ASP A 153 6.48 -19.54 7.99
C ASP A 153 7.85 -18.83 8.20
N GLU A 154 8.75 -19.47 8.93
CA GLU A 154 10.10 -18.95 9.21
C GLU A 154 10.97 -18.77 7.96
N GLN A 155 10.64 -19.44 6.86
CA GLN A 155 11.30 -19.31 5.57
C GLN A 155 10.62 -18.29 4.66
N GLY A 156 9.59 -17.58 5.14
CA GLY A 156 8.86 -16.58 4.36
C GLY A 156 7.86 -17.15 3.35
N ARG A 157 7.53 -18.44 3.42
CA ARG A 157 6.56 -19.06 2.53
C ARG A 157 5.15 -18.75 2.99
N MET A 158 4.34 -18.22 2.08
CA MET A 158 2.93 -17.94 2.34
C MET A 158 2.10 -19.23 2.38
N PRO A 159 1.02 -19.28 3.19
CA PRO A 159 0.09 -20.44 3.22
C PRO A 159 -0.59 -20.64 1.85
N LYS A 160 -0.90 -21.88 1.55
CA LYS A 160 -1.70 -22.25 0.37
C LYS A 160 -2.86 -23.15 0.80
N PRO A 161 -4.12 -22.74 0.60
CA PRO A 161 -4.57 -21.44 0.06
C PRO A 161 -4.25 -20.26 1.00
N GLU A 162 -4.19 -19.06 0.45
CA GLU A 162 -4.01 -17.81 1.21
C GLU A 162 -5.33 -17.49 1.95
N THR A 163 -5.53 -18.09 3.12
CA THR A 163 -6.66 -17.79 4.03
C THR A 163 -6.21 -16.88 5.17
N ASP A 164 -7.13 -16.15 5.78
CA ASP A 164 -6.87 -15.25 6.89
C ASP A 164 -7.87 -15.49 8.04
N PRO A 165 -7.49 -16.16 9.13
CA PRO A 165 -6.18 -16.76 9.40
C PRO A 165 -5.90 -18.00 8.53
N PRO A 166 -4.62 -18.40 8.37
CA PRO A 166 -4.25 -19.57 7.60
C PRO A 166 -4.70 -20.87 8.30
N GLN A 167 -4.90 -21.92 7.51
CA GLN A 167 -5.15 -23.25 8.03
C GLN A 167 -3.82 -23.99 8.27
N GLY A 168 -3.70 -24.63 9.43
CA GLY A 168 -2.54 -25.45 9.79
C GLY A 168 -1.49 -24.71 10.64
N PRO A 169 -0.56 -25.45 11.25
CA PRO A 169 0.46 -24.91 12.15
C PRO A 169 1.62 -24.27 11.37
N GLY A 170 2.42 -23.46 12.10
CA GLY A 170 3.70 -22.95 11.61
C GLY A 170 3.63 -21.58 10.91
N TYR A 171 2.42 -21.02 10.71
CA TYR A 171 2.28 -19.68 10.16
C TYR A 171 2.04 -18.65 11.26
N ARG A 172 2.72 -17.51 11.16
CA ARG A 172 2.52 -16.33 12.02
C ARG A 172 2.39 -15.09 11.16
N PRO A 173 1.81 -13.98 11.68
CA PRO A 173 1.88 -12.68 11.03
C PRO A 173 3.33 -12.37 10.62
N TRP A 174 3.54 -11.98 9.37
CA TRP A 174 4.88 -11.77 8.82
C TRP A 174 5.73 -10.82 9.67
N HIS A 175 5.11 -9.76 10.19
CA HIS A 175 5.80 -8.74 10.98
C HIS A 175 6.34 -9.26 12.32
N GLU A 176 5.79 -10.36 12.86
CA GLU A 176 6.34 -11.01 14.06
C GLU A 176 7.67 -11.73 13.78
N HIS A 177 7.87 -12.19 12.54
CA HIS A 177 9.13 -12.82 12.14
C HIS A 177 10.26 -11.80 11.92
N VAL A 178 9.93 -10.55 11.59
CA VAL A 178 10.93 -9.52 11.25
C VAL A 178 11.09 -8.45 12.33
N GLU A 179 10.28 -8.49 13.39
CA GLU A 179 10.38 -7.53 14.49
C GLU A 179 11.79 -7.53 15.11
N GLY A 180 12.44 -6.36 15.08
CA GLY A 180 13.80 -6.18 15.59
C GLY A 180 14.94 -6.71 14.71
N ARG A 181 14.66 -7.25 13.53
CA ARG A 181 15.69 -7.72 12.59
C ARG A 181 16.33 -6.59 11.79
N PHE A 182 15.56 -5.56 11.47
CA PHE A 182 16.04 -4.38 10.74
C PHE A 182 16.19 -3.21 11.71
N LYS A 183 17.15 -2.32 11.42
CA LYS A 183 17.33 -1.07 12.16
C LYS A 183 16.29 -0.04 11.75
N GLU A 184 15.79 -0.19 10.53
CA GLU A 184 14.80 0.68 9.91
C GLU A 184 13.40 0.41 10.47
N THR A 185 12.60 1.45 10.53
CA THR A 185 11.15 1.34 10.72
C THR A 185 10.52 0.89 9.40
N ILE A 186 9.80 -0.22 9.41
CA ILE A 186 9.07 -0.72 8.25
C ILE A 186 7.67 -0.11 8.27
N VAL A 187 7.34 0.66 7.22
CA VAL A 187 6.02 1.23 6.98
C VAL A 187 5.30 0.37 5.94
N PHE A 188 4.06 -0.02 6.24
CA PHE A 188 3.31 -0.95 5.39
C PHE A 188 1.78 -0.75 5.47
N GLY A 189 1.03 -1.39 4.56
CA GLY A 189 -0.42 -1.44 4.46
C GLY A 189 -0.96 -2.83 4.25
N HIS A 190 -1.86 -2.98 3.25
CA HIS A 190 -2.38 -4.23 2.70
C HIS A 190 -3.30 -5.05 3.62
N TRP A 191 -3.03 -5.12 4.89
CA TRP A 191 -3.72 -6.00 5.82
C TRP A 191 -4.52 -5.21 6.85
N ALA A 192 -5.77 -4.90 6.52
CA ALA A 192 -6.64 -4.07 7.36
C ALA A 192 -7.03 -4.73 8.69
N ARG A 193 -7.03 -6.07 8.78
CA ARG A 193 -7.52 -6.81 9.94
C ARG A 193 -6.81 -6.49 11.26
N PRO A 194 -5.48 -6.31 11.32
CA PRO A 194 -4.80 -5.86 12.53
C PRO A 194 -5.11 -4.41 12.93
N GLY A 195 -5.69 -3.62 12.02
CA GLY A 195 -5.85 -2.18 12.20
C GLY A 195 -4.51 -1.45 12.22
N LEU A 196 -4.46 -0.33 12.96
CA LEU A 196 -3.23 0.44 13.11
C LEU A 196 -2.17 -0.35 13.89
N VAL A 197 -1.06 -0.69 13.23
CA VAL A 197 0.09 -1.32 13.88
C VAL A 197 1.10 -0.24 14.27
N ARG A 198 1.25 -0.02 15.58
CA ARG A 198 2.23 0.90 16.16
C ARG A 198 3.12 0.13 17.14
N ARG A 199 4.20 -0.44 16.61
CA ARG A 199 5.18 -1.21 17.40
C ARG A 199 6.59 -0.69 17.14
N LYS A 200 7.56 -1.10 17.96
CA LYS A 200 8.96 -0.75 17.74
C LYS A 200 9.41 -1.23 16.35
N GLY A 201 9.84 -0.29 15.48
CA GLY A 201 10.28 -0.59 14.12
C GLY A 201 9.17 -0.97 13.13
N LEU A 202 7.87 -0.82 13.48
CA LEU A 202 6.74 -1.21 12.62
C LEU A 202 5.65 -0.13 12.63
N ARG A 203 5.17 0.25 11.43
CA ARG A 203 4.06 1.19 11.21
C ARG A 203 3.13 0.62 10.14
N GLY A 204 2.10 -0.13 10.55
CA GLY A 204 1.05 -0.64 9.66
C GLY A 204 -0.10 0.35 9.58
N LEU A 205 -0.37 0.89 8.39
CA LEU A 205 -1.27 2.03 8.20
C LEU A 205 -2.60 1.66 7.54
N ASP A 206 -2.78 0.42 7.07
CA ASP A 206 -4.08 -0.01 6.54
C ASP A 206 -5.08 -0.18 7.69
N THR A 207 -5.94 0.79 7.84
CA THR A 207 -7.01 0.84 8.85
C THR A 207 -8.39 0.68 8.24
N GLY A 208 -8.43 0.09 7.03
CA GLY A 208 -9.66 -0.39 6.40
C GLY A 208 -10.58 0.70 5.88
N CYS A 209 -10.07 1.79 5.31
CA CYS A 209 -10.89 2.91 4.83
C CYS A 209 -12.03 2.42 3.93
N VAL A 210 -11.73 1.68 2.88
CA VAL A 210 -12.72 1.18 1.92
C VAL A 210 -13.75 0.22 2.55
N TRP A 211 -13.41 -0.39 3.68
CA TRP A 211 -14.25 -1.31 4.46
C TRP A 211 -15.08 -0.61 5.54
N GLY A 212 -15.10 0.74 5.58
CA GLY A 212 -15.83 1.51 6.57
C GLY A 212 -15.03 1.86 7.83
N GLY A 213 -13.71 1.62 7.81
CA GLY A 213 -12.78 1.98 8.88
C GLY A 213 -12.30 3.43 8.75
N ARG A 214 -10.99 3.64 8.66
CA ARG A 214 -10.36 4.95 8.61
C ARG A 214 -9.28 5.00 7.53
N LEU A 215 -9.01 6.19 6.99
CA LEU A 215 -7.76 6.48 6.26
C LEU A 215 -6.78 7.08 7.26
N THR A 216 -5.61 6.47 7.40
CA THR A 216 -4.62 6.82 8.42
C THR A 216 -3.31 7.24 7.77
N ALA A 217 -2.70 8.29 8.32
CA ALA A 217 -1.37 8.76 7.97
C ALA A 217 -0.43 8.69 9.17
N TRP A 218 0.87 8.51 8.90
CA TRP A 218 1.97 8.66 9.84
C TRP A 218 2.94 9.73 9.35
N ILE A 219 3.27 10.68 10.23
CA ILE A 219 4.26 11.74 10.00
C ILE A 219 5.55 11.28 10.66
N ALA A 220 6.58 11.01 9.84
CA ALA A 220 7.79 10.33 10.31
C ALA A 220 8.65 11.18 11.25
N GLU A 221 8.74 12.49 11.00
CA GLU A 221 9.59 13.41 11.72
C GLU A 221 9.16 13.59 13.18
N ASP A 222 7.85 13.51 13.44
CA ASP A 222 7.26 13.74 14.77
C ASP A 222 6.76 12.44 15.42
N ASP A 223 6.83 11.29 14.72
CA ASP A 223 6.20 10.00 15.08
C ASP A 223 4.71 10.16 15.45
N THR A 224 3.99 11.03 14.74
CA THR A 224 2.58 11.32 14.99
C THR A 224 1.67 10.70 13.94
N PHE A 225 0.41 10.48 14.31
CA PHE A 225 -0.60 9.88 13.44
C PHE A 225 -1.79 10.82 13.29
N ALA A 226 -2.35 10.86 12.09
CA ALA A 226 -3.62 11.50 11.79
C ALA A 226 -4.53 10.50 11.09
N SER A 227 -5.84 10.61 11.26
CA SER A 227 -6.77 9.76 10.54
C SER A 227 -8.14 10.38 10.41
N VAL A 228 -8.85 10.05 9.33
CA VAL A 228 -10.24 10.43 9.10
C VAL A 228 -11.12 9.19 8.96
N PRO A 229 -12.36 9.19 9.46
CA PRO A 229 -13.26 8.05 9.28
C PRO A 229 -13.69 7.95 7.82
N ALA A 230 -13.91 6.74 7.32
CA ALA A 230 -14.62 6.54 6.08
C ALA A 230 -16.04 7.11 6.17
N ALA A 231 -16.55 7.72 5.09
CA ALA A 231 -17.90 8.24 5.07
C ALA A 231 -18.95 7.11 5.14
N ARG A 232 -18.58 5.93 4.63
CA ARG A 232 -19.39 4.70 4.67
C ARG A 232 -18.50 3.49 4.36
N GLN A 233 -19.06 2.30 4.49
CA GLN A 233 -18.48 1.10 3.90
C GLN A 233 -18.71 1.12 2.37
N TYR A 234 -17.64 1.11 1.59
CA TYR A 234 -17.69 1.15 0.13
C TYR A 234 -17.69 -0.25 -0.49
N SER A 235 -17.01 -1.19 0.15
CA SER A 235 -16.93 -2.59 -0.28
C SER A 235 -17.21 -3.52 0.91
N PRO A 236 -17.86 -4.68 0.71
CA PRO A 236 -17.98 -5.68 1.77
C PRO A 236 -16.60 -6.26 2.11
N PHE A 237 -16.42 -6.61 3.40
CA PHE A 237 -15.18 -7.20 3.90
C PHE A 237 -15.03 -8.66 3.43
#